data_a1d00299cf550b8b816639e5977c0560
#
_entry.id   a1d00299cf550b8b816639e5977c0560
#
_cell.length_a   1.000
_cell.length_b   1.000
_cell.length_c   1.000
_cell.angle_alpha   90.00
_cell.angle_beta   90.00
_cell.angle_gamma   90.00
#
_symmetry.space_group_name_H-M   'P 1'
#
loop_
_entity.id
_entity.type
_entity.pdbx_description
1 polymer ?
#
loop_
_entity_poly.entity_id
_entity_poly.type
_entity_poly.pdbx_seq_one_letter_code
_entity_poly.pdbx_strand_id
1 'polypeptide(L)'
;CIRDRRYARLHNDIELEVYLLEENARLAKQYLDKSAQYLALYSQWIGPYPYAKFAVIENAWQTGYGMPSFTLLGSQVIRLPFILYTSLPHEILHNWWGNGVFINFENGNWSEGLTAYMADHFNSEQRGTDVAYRRKALERYANFASKQRDFPIAEFTTRHGEASQAIGYSKSLMLFHMLRKLAGDEQFKQGIQHFWQQYQFKDASFHQLIEQLHTGSEAEIAAFLRQWIFREGAPEIRLTAAQVSASDKGFDLSISVSQNQDGEIYQLQIPVKVLLENEHQAIWETVTLSEKNQDFSFSYPAKPKAVELDPQYDIFRLLAPGERPSTLGRLFGASKQLLVYPAAAPAQQQQAWQQLAEAWTRQFGNLTLVKDTGIEKLPADTAIWLVGWNNRLLKDRHMLFSSDAQQLRIETAVLNQQTLAAGEQAVVLLDPNNNRNPLAFIGARSPETISLLARKLPHYKSYGALAFTENTASNIIKQHLQVISSPMQIKLD
;
A
#
# COMPACT_ATOMS: atom_id res chain seq x y z
N CYS A 1 -7.38 -14.29 35.33
CA CYS A 1 -7.64 -15.67 34.95
C CYS A 1 -8.44 -15.76 33.67
N ILE A 2 -7.86 -16.35 32.64
CA ILE A 2 -8.46 -16.48 31.29
C ILE A 2 -9.51 -17.62 31.26
N ARG A 3 -9.64 -18.39 32.34
CA ARG A 3 -10.32 -19.67 32.37
C ARG A 3 -11.84 -19.61 32.12
N ASP A 4 -12.49 -18.51 32.42
CA ASP A 4 -13.96 -18.41 32.39
C ASP A 4 -14.52 -17.88 31.06
N ARG A 5 -13.67 -17.54 30.11
CA ARG A 5 -14.02 -16.89 28.82
C ARG A 5 -13.39 -17.60 27.62
N ARG A 6 -13.22 -18.91 27.73
CA ARG A 6 -12.81 -19.78 26.64
C ARG A 6 -14.06 -20.22 25.86
N TYR A 7 -14.02 -20.01 24.57
CA TYR A 7 -15.01 -20.52 23.62
C TYR A 7 -14.29 -21.51 22.70
N ALA A 8 -14.84 -22.68 22.48
CA ALA A 8 -14.20 -23.71 21.68
C ALA A 8 -15.19 -24.41 20.75
N ARG A 9 -14.67 -24.88 19.61
CA ARG A 9 -15.40 -25.69 18.64
C ARG A 9 -14.44 -26.59 17.87
N LEU A 10 -14.83 -27.85 17.63
CA LEU A 10 -14.09 -28.74 16.73
C LEU A 10 -14.47 -28.44 15.27
N HIS A 11 -13.48 -28.39 14.38
CA HIS A 11 -13.63 -28.23 12.94
C HIS A 11 -12.59 -29.09 12.21
N ASN A 12 -13.03 -30.14 11.49
CA ASN A 12 -12.15 -31.07 10.75
C ASN A 12 -10.95 -31.55 11.57
N ASP A 13 -11.22 -32.07 12.78
CA ASP A 13 -10.22 -32.55 13.75
C ASP A 13 -9.27 -31.46 14.32
N ILE A 14 -9.48 -30.17 14.01
CA ILE A 14 -8.76 -29.04 14.57
C ILE A 14 -9.62 -28.41 15.68
N GLU A 15 -9.08 -28.30 16.89
CA GLU A 15 -9.75 -27.57 17.96
C GLU A 15 -9.57 -26.06 17.77
N LEU A 16 -10.68 -25.37 17.52
CA LEU A 16 -10.70 -23.91 17.41
C LEU A 16 -11.06 -23.30 18.75
N GLU A 17 -10.25 -22.34 19.19
CA GLU A 17 -10.43 -21.71 20.50
C GLU A 17 -10.39 -20.18 20.38
N VAL A 18 -11.16 -19.51 21.22
CA VAL A 18 -11.10 -18.05 21.41
C VAL A 18 -11.06 -17.76 22.90
N TYR A 19 -10.07 -17.00 23.33
CA TYR A 19 -9.91 -16.54 24.72
C TYR A 19 -10.08 -15.03 24.78
N LEU A 20 -11.06 -14.58 25.56
CA LEU A 20 -11.37 -13.15 25.71
C LEU A 20 -11.13 -12.71 27.16
N LEU A 21 -10.72 -11.44 27.34
CA LEU A 21 -10.58 -10.81 28.66
C LEU A 21 -11.92 -10.53 29.32
N GLU A 22 -12.98 -10.33 28.52
CA GLU A 22 -14.36 -10.12 28.96
C GLU A 22 -15.31 -11.07 28.23
N GLU A 23 -16.44 -11.40 28.83
CA GLU A 23 -17.44 -12.26 28.22
C GLU A 23 -18.04 -11.60 26.98
N ASN A 24 -17.89 -12.25 25.81
CA ASN A 24 -18.44 -11.80 24.54
C ASN A 24 -18.63 -12.99 23.59
N ALA A 25 -19.70 -13.74 23.76
CA ALA A 25 -20.01 -14.91 22.94
C ALA A 25 -20.18 -14.57 21.46
N ARG A 26 -20.72 -13.37 21.13
CA ARG A 26 -20.89 -12.92 19.74
C ARG A 26 -19.56 -12.72 19.05
N LEU A 27 -18.62 -12.03 19.71
CA LEU A 27 -17.27 -11.80 19.18
C LEU A 27 -16.53 -13.12 19.02
N ALA A 28 -16.56 -13.98 20.02
CA ALA A 28 -15.94 -15.31 19.97
C ALA A 28 -16.47 -16.13 18.80
N LYS A 29 -17.79 -16.17 18.59
CA LYS A 29 -18.40 -16.89 17.47
C LYS A 29 -17.90 -16.37 16.12
N GLN A 30 -17.74 -15.05 15.94
CA GLN A 30 -17.22 -14.47 14.69
C GLN A 30 -15.79 -14.94 14.40
N TYR A 31 -14.91 -14.97 15.42
CA TYR A 31 -13.55 -15.46 15.27
C TYR A 31 -13.48 -16.97 15.02
N LEU A 32 -14.29 -17.78 15.71
CA LEU A 32 -14.38 -19.21 15.44
C LEU A 32 -14.82 -19.52 14.02
N ASP A 33 -15.88 -18.82 13.53
CA ASP A 33 -16.40 -19.02 12.18
C ASP A 33 -15.37 -18.63 11.11
N LYS A 34 -14.70 -17.50 11.29
CA LYS A 34 -13.68 -17.01 10.35
C LYS A 34 -12.42 -17.88 10.38
N SER A 35 -11.96 -18.31 11.56
CA SER A 35 -10.83 -19.22 11.66
C SER A 35 -11.10 -20.55 10.93
N ALA A 36 -12.28 -21.15 11.11
CA ALA A 36 -12.68 -22.34 10.37
C ALA A 36 -12.64 -22.15 8.86
N GLN A 37 -13.19 -21.01 8.38
CA GLN A 37 -13.21 -20.66 6.96
C GLN A 37 -11.79 -20.52 6.38
N TYR A 38 -10.87 -19.81 7.06
CA TYR A 38 -9.51 -19.59 6.59
C TYR A 38 -8.65 -20.86 6.68
N LEU A 39 -8.79 -21.65 7.73
CA LEU A 39 -8.09 -22.94 7.82
C LEU A 39 -8.50 -23.89 6.69
N ALA A 40 -9.79 -23.98 6.37
CA ALA A 40 -10.26 -24.77 5.23
C ALA A 40 -9.71 -24.25 3.90
N LEU A 41 -9.75 -22.93 3.68
CA LEU A 41 -9.22 -22.29 2.48
C LEU A 41 -7.73 -22.56 2.28
N TYR A 42 -6.92 -22.33 3.30
CA TYR A 42 -5.47 -22.50 3.20
C TYR A 42 -5.07 -23.98 3.15
N SER A 43 -5.79 -24.86 3.84
CA SER A 43 -5.56 -26.31 3.69
C SER A 43 -5.80 -26.79 2.26
N GLN A 44 -6.77 -26.22 1.54
CA GLN A 44 -7.05 -26.55 0.14
C GLN A 44 -5.97 -25.98 -0.81
N TRP A 45 -5.42 -24.80 -0.50
CA TRP A 45 -4.43 -24.13 -1.35
C TRP A 45 -3.02 -24.68 -1.15
N ILE A 46 -2.65 -25.00 0.10
CA ILE A 46 -1.27 -25.29 0.51
C ILE A 46 -1.10 -26.77 0.85
N GLY A 47 -1.96 -27.26 1.73
CA GLY A 47 -1.88 -28.59 2.32
C GLY A 47 -2.42 -28.57 3.76
N PRO A 48 -2.48 -29.72 4.42
CA PRO A 48 -3.09 -29.87 5.75
C PRO A 48 -2.53 -28.86 6.76
N TYR A 49 -3.41 -28.34 7.60
CA TYR A 49 -3.01 -27.52 8.74
C TYR A 49 -2.09 -28.30 9.67
N PRO A 50 -0.92 -27.75 10.09
CA PRO A 50 0.13 -28.53 10.73
C PRO A 50 -0.09 -28.83 12.22
N TYR A 51 -1.13 -28.27 12.87
CA TYR A 51 -1.34 -28.36 14.30
C TYR A 51 -2.71 -28.95 14.65
N ALA A 52 -2.84 -29.51 15.86
CA ALA A 52 -4.11 -30.05 16.33
C ALA A 52 -5.13 -29.00 16.77
N LYS A 53 -4.70 -27.75 16.98
CA LYS A 53 -5.58 -26.66 17.40
C LYS A 53 -5.16 -25.32 16.79
N PHE A 54 -6.10 -24.37 16.77
CA PHE A 54 -5.80 -22.96 16.53
C PHE A 54 -6.55 -22.08 17.54
N ALA A 55 -5.84 -21.16 18.19
CA ALA A 55 -6.44 -20.26 19.18
C ALA A 55 -6.28 -18.79 18.83
N VAL A 56 -7.33 -18.01 19.04
CA VAL A 56 -7.28 -16.54 19.04
C VAL A 56 -7.31 -16.06 20.48
N ILE A 57 -6.29 -15.33 20.91
CA ILE A 57 -6.11 -14.93 22.30
C ILE A 57 -6.08 -13.41 22.40
N GLU A 58 -7.06 -12.83 23.10
CA GLU A 58 -7.07 -11.41 23.43
C GLU A 58 -5.98 -11.08 24.45
N ASN A 59 -5.17 -10.03 24.18
CA ASN A 59 -4.11 -9.59 25.08
C ASN A 59 -4.10 -8.06 25.29
N ALA A 60 -3.29 -7.58 26.22
CA ALA A 60 -3.19 -6.15 26.58
C ALA A 60 -2.41 -5.32 25.54
N TRP A 61 -1.53 -5.93 24.75
CA TRP A 61 -0.75 -5.23 23.72
C TRP A 61 -1.58 -5.02 22.46
N GLN A 62 -1.59 -3.78 21.95
CA GLN A 62 -2.44 -3.39 20.82
C GLN A 62 -1.79 -3.72 19.46
N THR A 63 -1.48 -4.97 19.24
CA THR A 63 -0.85 -5.51 18.02
C THR A 63 -1.34 -6.93 17.74
N GLY A 64 -0.94 -7.52 16.59
CA GLY A 64 -1.14 -8.92 16.24
C GLY A 64 0.20 -9.67 16.22
N TYR A 65 0.20 -10.91 16.62
CA TYR A 65 1.33 -11.83 16.52
C TYR A 65 0.86 -13.24 16.16
N GLY A 66 1.35 -13.77 15.03
CA GLY A 66 1.19 -15.16 14.64
C GLY A 66 2.20 -16.06 15.35
N MET A 67 1.68 -16.99 16.11
CA MET A 67 2.46 -17.99 16.85
C MET A 67 2.10 -19.39 16.38
N PRO A 68 2.94 -20.41 16.63
CA PRO A 68 2.58 -21.80 16.33
C PRO A 68 1.26 -22.19 17.01
N SER A 69 0.23 -22.45 16.23
CA SER A 69 -1.11 -22.87 16.68
C SER A 69 -1.95 -21.80 17.40
N PHE A 70 -1.55 -20.52 17.44
CA PHE A 70 -2.39 -19.46 17.98
C PHE A 70 -1.98 -18.06 17.47
N THR A 71 -2.85 -17.08 17.67
CA THR A 71 -2.53 -15.65 17.46
C THR A 71 -2.89 -14.84 18.70
N LEU A 72 -2.06 -13.82 18.98
CA LEU A 72 -2.33 -12.79 19.99
C LEU A 72 -2.90 -11.57 19.30
N LEU A 73 -4.07 -11.09 19.73
CA LEU A 73 -4.67 -9.86 19.24
C LEU A 73 -4.95 -8.90 20.40
N GLY A 74 -4.53 -7.65 20.26
CA GLY A 74 -4.76 -6.63 21.29
C GLY A 74 -6.25 -6.38 21.51
N SER A 75 -6.64 -6.06 22.75
CA SER A 75 -8.04 -5.91 23.17
C SER A 75 -8.81 -4.82 22.41
N GLN A 76 -8.16 -3.77 21.93
CA GLN A 76 -8.80 -2.80 21.04
C GLN A 76 -8.83 -3.29 19.58
N VAL A 77 -7.79 -4.01 19.15
CA VAL A 77 -7.63 -4.53 17.80
C VAL A 77 -8.69 -5.60 17.51
N ILE A 78 -8.87 -6.57 18.41
CA ILE A 78 -9.79 -7.71 18.23
C ILE A 78 -11.26 -7.26 18.04
N ARG A 79 -11.63 -6.05 18.48
CA ARG A 79 -12.99 -5.50 18.37
C ARG A 79 -13.25 -4.73 17.09
N LEU A 80 -12.20 -4.48 16.28
CA LEU A 80 -12.34 -3.80 15.00
C LEU A 80 -12.85 -4.80 13.93
N PRO A 81 -14.01 -4.54 13.30
CA PRO A 81 -14.66 -5.54 12.44
C PRO A 81 -13.83 -5.93 11.21
N PHE A 82 -12.94 -5.07 10.74
CA PHE A 82 -12.09 -5.36 9.59
C PHE A 82 -10.95 -6.34 9.90
N ILE A 83 -10.57 -6.54 11.17
CA ILE A 83 -9.52 -7.49 11.59
C ILE A 83 -9.87 -8.92 11.18
N LEU A 84 -11.14 -9.28 11.19
CA LEU A 84 -11.62 -10.58 10.71
C LEU A 84 -11.28 -10.86 9.23
N TYR A 85 -10.98 -9.83 8.44
CA TYR A 85 -10.71 -9.91 7.00
C TYR A 85 -9.31 -9.43 6.61
N THR A 86 -8.54 -8.94 7.56
CA THR A 86 -7.16 -8.44 7.35
C THR A 86 -6.16 -9.19 8.22
N SER A 87 -6.00 -8.81 9.49
CA SER A 87 -4.98 -9.42 10.36
C SER A 87 -5.27 -10.89 10.67
N LEU A 88 -6.52 -11.30 10.91
CA LEU A 88 -6.81 -12.69 11.26
C LEU A 88 -6.36 -13.70 10.18
N PRO A 89 -6.71 -13.56 8.88
CA PRO A 89 -6.21 -14.47 7.85
C PRO A 89 -4.69 -14.43 7.70
N HIS A 90 -4.06 -13.27 7.88
CA HIS A 90 -2.61 -13.10 7.85
C HIS A 90 -1.95 -13.91 8.98
N GLU A 91 -2.37 -13.74 10.23
CA GLU A 91 -1.83 -14.46 11.38
C GLU A 91 -2.13 -15.97 11.34
N ILE A 92 -3.27 -16.39 10.77
CA ILE A 92 -3.56 -17.81 10.54
C ILE A 92 -2.56 -18.41 9.54
N LEU A 93 -2.29 -17.69 8.45
CA LEU A 93 -1.41 -18.19 7.39
C LEU A 93 0.04 -18.36 7.85
N HIS A 94 0.47 -17.60 8.85
CA HIS A 94 1.77 -17.81 9.50
C HIS A 94 1.94 -19.19 10.14
N ASN A 95 0.87 -19.98 10.35
CA ASN A 95 1.01 -21.37 10.77
C ASN A 95 1.61 -22.27 9.67
N TRP A 96 1.50 -21.89 8.41
CA TRP A 96 2.23 -22.52 7.30
C TRP A 96 3.56 -21.81 7.07
N TRP A 97 3.57 -20.48 6.96
CA TRP A 97 4.72 -19.66 6.56
C TRP A 97 5.36 -18.97 7.78
N GLY A 98 6.52 -19.45 8.18
CA GLY A 98 7.25 -18.99 9.37
C GLY A 98 7.15 -19.95 10.54
N ASN A 99 6.00 -20.58 10.80
CA ASN A 99 5.82 -21.53 11.90
C ASN A 99 5.71 -22.98 11.41
N GLY A 100 5.26 -23.22 10.18
CA GLY A 100 5.18 -24.56 9.59
C GLY A 100 6.36 -24.85 8.64
N VAL A 101 6.79 -23.87 7.85
CA VAL A 101 8.10 -23.85 7.18
C VAL A 101 8.88 -22.73 7.84
N PHE A 102 10.04 -23.03 8.42
CA PHE A 102 10.87 -22.06 9.13
C PHE A 102 11.68 -21.21 8.15
N ILE A 103 11.96 -19.96 8.55
CA ILE A 103 12.68 -19.02 7.69
C ILE A 103 14.18 -19.23 7.85
N ASN A 104 14.87 -19.62 6.77
CA ASN A 104 16.31 -19.39 6.66
C ASN A 104 16.53 -17.93 6.23
N PHE A 105 17.06 -17.11 7.13
CA PHE A 105 17.27 -15.68 6.93
C PHE A 105 18.48 -15.33 6.05
N GLU A 106 19.19 -16.29 5.50
CA GLU A 106 20.38 -16.05 4.66
C GLU A 106 20.10 -15.08 3.51
N ASN A 107 18.90 -15.17 2.93
CA ASN A 107 18.46 -14.30 1.82
C ASN A 107 17.18 -13.52 2.16
N GLY A 108 17.00 -13.15 3.44
CA GLY A 108 15.88 -12.36 3.91
C GLY A 108 14.65 -13.16 4.35
N ASN A 109 13.67 -12.45 4.87
CA ASN A 109 12.40 -13.00 5.33
C ASN A 109 11.37 -13.05 4.20
N TRP A 110 11.19 -14.20 3.58
CA TRP A 110 10.18 -14.44 2.54
C TRP A 110 8.76 -14.58 3.09
N SER A 111 8.63 -14.98 4.37
CA SER A 111 7.35 -15.37 4.96
C SER A 111 6.34 -14.22 4.99
N GLU A 112 6.77 -13.01 5.35
CA GLU A 112 5.89 -11.84 5.44
C GLU A 112 5.30 -11.44 4.07
N GLY A 113 6.14 -11.45 3.03
CA GLY A 113 5.71 -11.14 1.67
C GLY A 113 4.75 -12.17 1.10
N LEU A 114 5.05 -13.47 1.31
CA LEU A 114 4.19 -14.57 0.87
C LEU A 114 2.87 -14.57 1.64
N THR A 115 2.90 -14.33 2.95
CA THR A 115 1.69 -14.22 3.78
C THR A 115 0.84 -13.03 3.34
N ALA A 116 1.43 -11.85 3.12
CA ALA A 116 0.72 -10.68 2.60
C ALA A 116 0.08 -10.96 1.22
N TYR A 117 0.75 -11.74 0.37
CA TYR A 117 0.20 -12.12 -0.93
C TYR A 117 -0.95 -13.13 -0.80
N MET A 118 -0.75 -14.23 -0.09
CA MET A 118 -1.73 -15.34 -0.02
C MET A 118 -2.87 -15.09 0.99
N ALA A 119 -2.73 -14.14 1.93
CA ALA A 119 -3.82 -13.72 2.81
C ALA A 119 -4.44 -12.40 2.36
N ASP A 120 -3.69 -11.30 2.43
CA ASP A 120 -4.26 -9.95 2.28
C ASP A 120 -4.65 -9.65 0.84
N HIS A 121 -3.74 -9.91 -0.12
CA HIS A 121 -4.03 -9.70 -1.55
C HIS A 121 -5.09 -10.72 -2.04
N PHE A 122 -4.99 -11.99 -1.67
CA PHE A 122 -5.96 -13.02 -2.07
C PHE A 122 -7.38 -12.71 -1.57
N ASN A 123 -7.53 -12.24 -0.33
CA ASN A 123 -8.81 -11.74 0.17
C ASN A 123 -9.33 -10.53 -0.62
N SER A 124 -8.44 -9.68 -1.11
CA SER A 124 -8.81 -8.54 -1.97
C SER A 124 -9.22 -9.00 -3.36
N GLU A 125 -8.59 -10.03 -3.90
CA GLU A 125 -8.93 -10.67 -5.16
C GLU A 125 -10.34 -11.27 -5.13
N GLN A 126 -10.66 -12.04 -4.08
CA GLN A 126 -12.00 -12.59 -3.89
C GLN A 126 -13.12 -11.53 -3.80
N ARG A 127 -12.76 -10.29 -3.45
CA ARG A 127 -13.70 -9.15 -3.37
C ARG A 127 -13.64 -8.24 -4.60
N GLY A 128 -12.81 -8.55 -5.62
CA GLY A 128 -12.62 -7.70 -6.79
C GLY A 128 -11.94 -6.37 -6.49
N THR A 129 -11.09 -6.31 -5.45
CA THR A 129 -10.38 -5.09 -5.02
C THR A 129 -8.85 -5.23 -5.05
N ASP A 130 -8.36 -6.29 -5.67
CA ASP A 130 -6.94 -6.63 -5.80
C ASP A 130 -6.11 -5.58 -6.57
N VAL A 131 -6.65 -5.03 -7.65
CA VAL A 131 -6.04 -3.94 -8.42
C VAL A 131 -5.75 -2.73 -7.52
N ALA A 132 -6.75 -2.34 -6.71
CA ALA A 132 -6.58 -1.26 -5.75
C ALA A 132 -5.59 -1.62 -4.63
N TYR A 133 -5.52 -2.89 -4.25
CA TYR A 133 -4.56 -3.38 -3.26
C TYR A 133 -3.12 -3.30 -3.80
N ARG A 134 -2.87 -3.78 -5.02
CA ARG A 134 -1.55 -3.69 -5.69
C ARG A 134 -1.11 -2.24 -5.87
N ARG A 135 -2.01 -1.37 -6.34
CA ARG A 135 -1.72 0.07 -6.42
C ARG A 135 -1.26 0.65 -5.08
N LYS A 136 -1.95 0.32 -3.98
CA LYS A 136 -1.56 0.78 -2.63
C LYS A 136 -0.19 0.23 -2.20
N ALA A 137 0.16 -1.01 -2.58
CA ALA A 137 1.47 -1.58 -2.33
C ALA A 137 2.58 -0.79 -3.05
N LEU A 138 2.38 -0.46 -4.33
CA LEU A 138 3.29 0.39 -5.11
C LEU A 138 3.35 1.84 -4.58
N GLU A 139 2.22 2.42 -4.18
CA GLU A 139 2.18 3.75 -3.54
C GLU A 139 2.98 3.76 -2.22
N ARG A 140 2.87 2.71 -1.40
CA ARG A 140 3.64 2.60 -0.16
C ARG A 140 5.13 2.56 -0.44
N TYR A 141 5.57 1.75 -1.40
CA TYR A 141 6.98 1.71 -1.81
C TYR A 141 7.45 3.08 -2.30
N ALA A 142 6.72 3.71 -3.21
CA ALA A 142 7.06 5.02 -3.75
C ALA A 142 7.11 6.13 -2.70
N ASN A 143 6.33 6.02 -1.62
CA ASN A 143 6.28 7.00 -0.55
C ASN A 143 7.38 6.79 0.51
N PHE A 144 7.73 5.55 0.83
CA PHE A 144 8.50 5.27 2.04
C PHE A 144 9.85 4.56 1.81
N ALA A 145 10.03 3.85 0.70
CA ALA A 145 11.24 3.08 0.42
C ALA A 145 12.11 3.69 -0.68
N SER A 146 11.53 4.43 -1.65
CA SER A 146 12.28 4.93 -2.79
C SER A 146 13.49 5.81 -2.42
N LYS A 147 14.60 5.64 -3.15
CA LYS A 147 15.88 6.37 -3.07
C LYS A 147 16.72 6.03 -1.81
N GLN A 148 16.80 6.93 -0.82
CA GLN A 148 17.78 6.83 0.29
C GLN A 148 17.40 5.81 1.38
N ARG A 149 16.23 5.18 1.31
CA ARG A 149 15.72 4.26 2.33
C ARG A 149 15.40 2.88 1.77
N ASP A 150 15.77 2.64 0.53
CA ASP A 150 15.61 1.34 -0.11
C ASP A 150 16.77 0.41 0.25
N PHE A 151 16.50 -0.86 0.21
CA PHE A 151 17.46 -1.93 0.39
C PHE A 151 16.95 -3.21 -0.29
N PRO A 152 17.82 -4.18 -0.62
CA PRO A 152 17.43 -5.45 -1.21
C PRO A 152 16.46 -6.24 -0.32
N ILE A 153 15.50 -6.96 -0.91
CA ILE A 153 14.62 -7.86 -0.14
C ILE A 153 15.44 -8.86 0.70
N ALA A 154 16.60 -9.29 0.18
CA ALA A 154 17.53 -10.20 0.88
C ALA A 154 17.98 -9.68 2.26
N GLU A 155 17.93 -8.39 2.50
CA GLU A 155 18.30 -7.77 3.79
C GLU A 155 17.11 -7.58 4.74
N PHE A 156 15.90 -7.86 4.27
CA PHE A 156 14.72 -7.73 5.11
C PHE A 156 14.63 -8.88 6.11
N THR A 157 14.65 -8.59 7.39
CA THR A 157 14.47 -9.58 8.47
C THR A 157 13.16 -9.39 9.20
N THR A 158 12.82 -8.16 9.56
CA THR A 158 11.58 -7.81 10.27
C THR A 158 11.19 -6.35 10.04
N ARG A 159 9.97 -6.00 10.41
CA ARG A 159 9.45 -4.65 10.29
C ARG A 159 9.98 -3.73 11.39
N HIS A 160 10.76 -2.71 11.02
CA HIS A 160 11.24 -1.66 11.91
C HIS A 160 10.57 -0.29 11.64
N GLY A 161 9.88 -0.14 10.51
CA GLY A 161 9.25 1.12 10.11
C GLY A 161 8.56 1.02 8.75
N GLU A 162 8.22 2.19 8.18
CA GLU A 162 7.47 2.24 6.91
C GLU A 162 8.29 1.75 5.71
N ALA A 163 9.59 2.05 5.69
CA ALA A 163 10.46 1.59 4.61
C ALA A 163 10.62 0.06 4.62
N SER A 164 10.93 -0.53 5.76
CA SER A 164 11.01 -1.99 5.89
C SER A 164 9.68 -2.69 5.62
N GLN A 165 8.54 -2.06 5.98
CA GLN A 165 7.23 -2.56 5.60
C GLN A 165 6.99 -2.48 4.09
N ALA A 166 7.43 -1.40 3.44
CA ALA A 166 7.28 -1.24 1.99
C ALA A 166 8.09 -2.29 1.21
N ILE A 167 9.24 -2.71 1.72
CA ILE A 167 10.11 -3.71 1.09
C ILE A 167 9.65 -5.12 1.47
N GLY A 168 9.62 -5.46 2.74
CA GLY A 168 9.34 -6.82 3.21
C GLY A 168 7.92 -7.31 2.93
N TYR A 169 6.95 -6.40 2.87
CA TYR A 169 5.56 -6.74 2.59
C TYR A 169 5.14 -6.34 1.16
N SER A 170 5.29 -5.06 0.77
CA SER A 170 4.71 -4.59 -0.49
C SER A 170 5.55 -5.00 -1.71
N LYS A 171 6.88 -4.81 -1.71
CA LYS A 171 7.75 -5.26 -2.80
C LYS A 171 7.74 -6.78 -2.90
N SER A 172 7.86 -7.50 -1.77
CA SER A 172 7.83 -8.97 -1.74
C SER A 172 6.48 -9.54 -2.17
N LEU A 173 5.36 -8.95 -1.77
CA LEU A 173 4.03 -9.33 -2.26
C LEU A 173 3.94 -9.24 -3.79
N MET A 174 4.40 -8.12 -4.38
CA MET A 174 4.39 -7.91 -5.81
C MET A 174 5.30 -8.91 -6.56
N LEU A 175 6.39 -9.33 -5.93
CA LEU A 175 7.25 -10.40 -6.43
C LEU A 175 6.46 -11.71 -6.62
N PHE A 176 5.71 -12.14 -5.61
CA PHE A 176 4.88 -13.35 -5.69
C PHE A 176 3.73 -13.19 -6.68
N HIS A 177 3.18 -11.98 -6.81
CA HIS A 177 2.19 -11.69 -7.84
C HIS A 177 2.78 -11.85 -9.25
N MET A 178 3.95 -11.26 -9.52
CA MET A 178 4.63 -11.41 -10.81
C MET A 178 4.99 -12.88 -11.11
N LEU A 179 5.43 -13.65 -10.12
CA LEU A 179 5.68 -15.09 -10.29
C LEU A 179 4.41 -15.85 -10.67
N ARG A 180 3.29 -15.58 -10.00
CA ARG A 180 2.01 -16.19 -10.32
C ARG A 180 1.54 -15.83 -11.74
N LYS A 181 1.74 -14.56 -12.16
CA LYS A 181 1.42 -14.11 -13.53
C LYS A 181 2.31 -14.80 -14.57
N LEU A 182 3.57 -15.03 -14.25
CA LEU A 182 4.52 -15.72 -15.13
C LEU A 182 4.22 -17.21 -15.24
N ALA A 183 3.98 -17.89 -14.12
CA ALA A 183 3.75 -19.33 -14.06
C ALA A 183 2.31 -19.73 -14.44
N GLY A 184 1.34 -18.85 -14.20
CA GLY A 184 -0.08 -19.17 -14.21
C GLY A 184 -0.58 -19.75 -12.87
N ASP A 185 -1.90 -19.68 -12.65
CA ASP A 185 -2.53 -20.00 -11.36
C ASP A 185 -2.27 -21.43 -10.90
N GLU A 186 -2.42 -22.39 -11.79
CA GLU A 186 -2.27 -23.81 -11.45
C GLU A 186 -0.82 -24.19 -11.13
N GLN A 187 0.15 -23.71 -11.91
CA GLN A 187 1.56 -23.96 -11.65
C GLN A 187 2.03 -23.30 -10.35
N PHE A 188 1.61 -22.06 -10.12
CA PHE A 188 1.90 -21.38 -8.88
C PHE A 188 1.36 -22.15 -7.66
N LYS A 189 0.09 -22.60 -7.73
CA LYS A 189 -0.52 -23.41 -6.68
C LYS A 189 0.22 -24.72 -6.44
N GLN A 190 0.60 -25.43 -7.49
CA GLN A 190 1.38 -26.67 -7.40
C GLN A 190 2.75 -26.40 -6.75
N GLY A 191 3.43 -25.32 -7.14
CA GLY A 191 4.69 -24.92 -6.53
C GLY A 191 4.57 -24.66 -5.02
N ILE A 192 3.51 -23.95 -4.58
CA ILE A 192 3.18 -23.74 -3.16
C ILE A 192 2.97 -25.07 -2.43
N GLN A 193 2.24 -26.01 -3.04
CA GLN A 193 1.98 -27.32 -2.44
C GLN A 193 3.24 -28.17 -2.34
N HIS A 194 4.09 -28.18 -3.38
CA HIS A 194 5.38 -28.87 -3.37
C HIS A 194 6.32 -28.27 -2.30
N PHE A 195 6.38 -26.94 -2.23
CA PHE A 195 7.18 -26.26 -1.20
C PHE A 195 6.75 -26.67 0.22
N TRP A 196 5.44 -26.68 0.50
CA TRP A 196 4.90 -27.15 1.76
C TRP A 196 5.27 -28.61 2.06
N GLN A 197 5.06 -29.50 1.10
CA GLN A 197 5.37 -30.94 1.26
C GLN A 197 6.86 -31.20 1.54
N GLN A 198 7.73 -30.44 0.88
CA GLN A 198 9.19 -30.64 0.98
C GLN A 198 9.78 -30.04 2.26
N TYR A 199 9.26 -28.88 2.69
CA TYR A 199 9.87 -28.09 3.76
C TYR A 199 9.03 -27.99 5.03
N GLN A 200 7.95 -28.74 5.18
CA GLN A 200 7.17 -28.77 6.42
C GLN A 200 8.07 -29.08 7.62
N PHE A 201 8.08 -28.18 8.62
CA PHE A 201 8.92 -28.22 9.82
C PHE A 201 10.45 -28.27 9.54
N LYS A 202 10.85 -27.70 8.42
CA LYS A 202 12.26 -27.49 8.05
C LYS A 202 12.51 -26.03 7.71
N ASP A 203 13.78 -25.61 7.72
CA ASP A 203 14.21 -24.30 7.25
C ASP A 203 14.19 -24.23 5.72
N ALA A 204 13.72 -23.10 5.19
CA ALA A 204 13.77 -22.80 3.77
C ALA A 204 14.17 -21.35 3.52
N SER A 205 14.99 -21.14 2.49
CA SER A 205 15.43 -19.83 2.01
C SER A 205 14.50 -19.28 0.94
N PHE A 206 14.66 -18.00 0.61
CA PHE A 206 14.00 -17.39 -0.55
C PHE A 206 14.32 -18.15 -1.85
N HIS A 207 15.57 -18.56 -2.05
CA HIS A 207 15.99 -19.30 -3.23
C HIS A 207 15.19 -20.60 -3.40
N GLN A 208 15.12 -21.42 -2.34
CA GLN A 208 14.37 -22.69 -2.35
C GLN A 208 12.87 -22.48 -2.60
N LEU A 209 12.27 -21.39 -2.12
CA LEU A 209 10.89 -21.06 -2.42
C LEU A 209 10.70 -20.68 -3.89
N ILE A 210 11.58 -19.82 -4.45
CA ILE A 210 11.49 -19.40 -5.84
C ILE A 210 11.70 -20.58 -6.81
N GLU A 211 12.59 -21.52 -6.50
CA GLU A 211 12.77 -22.75 -7.27
C GLU A 211 11.47 -23.57 -7.43
N GLN A 212 10.60 -23.56 -6.44
CA GLN A 212 9.31 -24.25 -6.50
C GLN A 212 8.24 -23.46 -7.28
N LEU A 213 8.38 -22.13 -7.35
CA LEU A 213 7.37 -21.23 -7.93
C LEU A 213 7.69 -20.82 -9.37
N HIS A 214 8.97 -20.79 -9.74
CA HIS A 214 9.43 -20.35 -11.06
C HIS A 214 9.50 -21.54 -12.02
N THR A 215 8.86 -21.43 -13.17
CA THR A 215 8.79 -22.51 -14.18
C THR A 215 9.94 -22.53 -15.18
N GLY A 216 10.87 -21.58 -15.09
CA GLY A 216 12.01 -21.47 -16.00
C GLY A 216 13.21 -22.31 -15.60
N SER A 217 14.26 -22.22 -16.40
CA SER A 217 15.56 -22.85 -16.16
C SER A 217 16.26 -22.28 -14.92
N GLU A 218 17.27 -22.97 -14.41
CA GLU A 218 18.11 -22.52 -13.30
C GLU A 218 18.74 -21.13 -13.57
N ALA A 219 19.15 -20.87 -14.84
CA ALA A 219 19.67 -19.56 -15.24
C ALA A 219 18.63 -18.43 -15.15
N GLU A 220 17.38 -18.72 -15.50
CA GLU A 220 16.27 -17.77 -15.40
C GLU A 220 15.89 -17.52 -13.93
N ILE A 221 15.88 -18.56 -13.10
CA ILE A 221 15.71 -18.43 -11.64
C ILE A 221 16.79 -17.54 -11.04
N ALA A 222 18.05 -17.77 -11.38
CA ALA A 222 19.18 -16.97 -10.90
C ALA A 222 19.09 -15.50 -11.39
N ALA A 223 18.63 -15.26 -12.62
CA ALA A 223 18.40 -13.93 -13.16
C ALA A 223 17.26 -13.22 -12.42
N PHE A 224 16.15 -13.94 -12.15
CA PHE A 224 15.01 -13.43 -11.39
C PHE A 224 15.42 -13.03 -9.95
N LEU A 225 16.17 -13.89 -9.26
CA LEU A 225 16.67 -13.60 -7.91
C LEU A 225 17.57 -12.38 -7.89
N ARG A 226 18.53 -12.26 -8.81
CA ARG A 226 19.40 -11.07 -8.93
C ARG A 226 18.58 -9.81 -9.13
N GLN A 227 17.60 -9.83 -10.02
CA GLN A 227 16.80 -8.66 -10.37
C GLN A 227 15.88 -8.21 -9.23
N TRP A 228 15.28 -9.13 -8.47
CA TRP A 228 14.21 -8.80 -7.55
C TRP A 228 14.54 -8.94 -6.07
N ILE A 229 15.39 -9.91 -5.71
CA ILE A 229 15.73 -10.21 -4.32
C ILE A 229 16.99 -9.46 -3.87
N PHE A 230 18.06 -9.47 -4.70
CA PHE A 230 19.37 -8.93 -4.34
C PHE A 230 19.60 -7.50 -4.81
N ARG A 231 18.65 -6.91 -5.53
CA ARG A 231 18.74 -5.56 -6.06
C ARG A 231 17.79 -4.62 -5.32
N GLU A 232 18.30 -3.46 -4.91
CA GLU A 232 17.46 -2.33 -4.51
C GLU A 232 16.84 -1.63 -5.73
N GLY A 233 15.89 -0.72 -5.48
CA GLY A 233 15.24 0.03 -6.55
C GLY A 233 14.03 -0.67 -7.13
N ALA A 234 13.48 -0.02 -8.14
CA ALA A 234 12.33 -0.45 -8.92
C ALA A 234 12.44 0.10 -10.34
N PRO A 235 11.93 -0.59 -11.36
CA PRO A 235 11.85 -0.05 -12.71
C PRO A 235 10.96 1.20 -12.77
N GLU A 236 11.39 2.20 -13.51
CA GLU A 236 10.62 3.39 -13.86
C GLU A 236 10.24 3.33 -15.32
N ILE A 237 9.06 2.82 -15.64
CA ILE A 237 8.60 2.64 -17.02
C ILE A 237 7.69 3.81 -17.45
N ARG A 238 7.72 4.11 -18.75
CA ARG A 238 6.85 5.12 -19.39
C ARG A 238 6.45 4.69 -20.79
N LEU A 239 5.23 5.00 -21.14
CA LEU A 239 4.75 5.02 -22.53
C LEU A 239 5.11 6.38 -23.13
N THR A 240 6.13 6.44 -23.98
CA THR A 240 6.68 7.69 -24.51
C THR A 240 6.03 8.15 -25.80
N ALA A 241 5.55 7.21 -26.61
CA ALA A 241 4.80 7.48 -27.83
C ALA A 241 3.81 6.36 -28.15
N ALA A 242 2.76 6.69 -28.88
CA ALA A 242 1.87 5.74 -29.52
C ALA A 242 1.34 6.36 -30.83
N GLN A 243 1.39 5.61 -31.92
CA GLN A 243 0.97 6.05 -33.24
C GLN A 243 0.14 4.97 -33.92
N VAL A 244 -0.88 5.38 -34.65
CA VAL A 244 -1.74 4.50 -35.43
C VAL A 244 -1.60 4.85 -36.90
N SER A 245 -1.42 3.87 -37.76
CA SER A 245 -1.43 3.99 -39.21
C SER A 245 -2.40 3.01 -39.85
N ALA A 246 -3.00 3.37 -40.96
CA ALA A 246 -3.79 2.44 -41.76
C ALA A 246 -2.87 1.42 -42.44
N SER A 247 -3.29 0.17 -42.52
CA SER A 247 -2.59 -0.91 -43.22
C SER A 247 -3.56 -1.72 -44.09
N ASP A 248 -3.05 -2.58 -44.95
CA ASP A 248 -3.86 -3.42 -45.83
C ASP A 248 -4.84 -4.35 -45.09
N LYS A 249 -4.58 -4.61 -43.80
CA LYS A 249 -5.37 -5.52 -42.94
C LYS A 249 -6.16 -4.81 -41.84
N GLY A 250 -6.18 -3.46 -41.85
CA GLY A 250 -6.83 -2.67 -40.83
C GLY A 250 -5.95 -1.54 -40.35
N PHE A 251 -5.46 -1.60 -39.11
CA PHE A 251 -4.66 -0.55 -38.47
C PHE A 251 -3.48 -1.15 -37.72
N ASP A 252 -2.32 -0.52 -37.88
CA ASP A 252 -1.12 -0.84 -37.11
C ASP A 252 -0.93 0.17 -36.00
N LEU A 253 -0.76 -0.30 -34.77
CA LEU A 253 -0.41 0.47 -33.58
C LEU A 253 1.07 0.25 -33.28
N SER A 254 1.86 1.32 -33.28
CA SER A 254 3.24 1.32 -32.78
C SER A 254 3.29 2.07 -31.47
N ILE A 255 3.96 1.49 -30.46
CA ILE A 255 4.18 2.09 -29.14
C ILE A 255 5.67 2.11 -28.80
N SER A 256 6.13 3.20 -28.18
CA SER A 256 7.49 3.32 -27.66
C SER A 256 7.45 3.30 -26.12
N VAL A 257 8.23 2.39 -25.53
CA VAL A 257 8.31 2.22 -24.08
C VAL A 257 9.74 2.46 -23.62
N SER A 258 9.91 3.20 -22.52
CA SER A 258 11.22 3.46 -21.91
C SER A 258 11.30 3.03 -20.46
N GLN A 259 12.53 2.67 -20.02
CA GLN A 259 12.93 2.51 -18.63
C GLN A 259 13.83 3.69 -18.24
N ASN A 260 13.45 4.44 -17.20
CA ASN A 260 14.09 5.70 -16.82
C ASN A 260 14.80 5.68 -15.46
N GLN A 261 14.83 4.53 -14.77
CA GLN A 261 15.56 4.38 -13.51
C GLN A 261 17.08 4.49 -13.74
N ASP A 262 17.77 4.90 -12.69
CA ASP A 262 19.23 4.80 -12.65
C ASP A 262 19.67 3.33 -12.54
N GLY A 263 20.84 3.00 -13.11
CA GLY A 263 21.45 1.67 -13.03
C GLY A 263 21.00 0.69 -14.12
N GLU A 264 21.02 -0.59 -13.80
CA GLU A 264 20.76 -1.68 -14.76
C GLU A 264 19.31 -1.71 -15.29
N ILE A 265 19.13 -2.19 -16.49
CA ILE A 265 17.84 -2.41 -17.11
C ILE A 265 17.14 -3.63 -16.47
N TYR A 266 15.83 -3.54 -16.31
CA TYR A 266 15.00 -4.67 -15.88
C TYR A 266 14.48 -5.43 -17.09
N GLN A 267 14.32 -6.74 -16.95
CA GLN A 267 13.56 -7.59 -17.85
C GLN A 267 12.11 -7.66 -17.36
N LEU A 268 11.17 -7.13 -18.13
CA LEU A 268 9.78 -6.97 -17.71
C LEU A 268 8.81 -7.55 -18.70
N GLN A 269 7.83 -8.33 -18.24
CA GLN A 269 6.65 -8.72 -18.98
C GLN A 269 5.54 -7.72 -18.69
N ILE A 270 5.26 -6.80 -19.61
CA ILE A 270 4.34 -5.68 -19.38
C ILE A 270 2.99 -5.97 -20.04
N PRO A 271 1.91 -6.07 -19.29
CA PRO A 271 0.56 -6.11 -19.84
C PRO A 271 0.22 -4.79 -20.54
N VAL A 272 -0.30 -4.89 -21.76
CA VAL A 272 -0.75 -3.77 -22.59
C VAL A 272 -2.22 -3.93 -22.87
N LYS A 273 -3.00 -2.91 -22.53
CA LYS A 273 -4.43 -2.85 -22.82
C LYS A 273 -4.68 -1.90 -23.97
N VAL A 274 -5.34 -2.38 -25.02
CA VAL A 274 -5.70 -1.59 -26.20
C VAL A 274 -7.22 -1.51 -26.31
N LEU A 275 -7.74 -0.28 -26.44
CA LEU A 275 -9.16 -0.03 -26.71
C LEU A 275 -9.32 0.30 -28.19
N LEU A 276 -10.18 -0.44 -28.88
CA LEU A 276 -10.51 -0.16 -30.28
C LEU A 276 -11.78 0.70 -30.42
N GLU A 277 -11.91 1.37 -31.54
CA GLU A 277 -13.17 2.04 -31.91
C GLU A 277 -14.28 1.01 -32.09
N ASN A 278 -15.50 1.34 -31.62
CA ASN A 278 -16.70 0.53 -31.71
C ASN A 278 -16.66 -0.83 -30.99
N GLU A 279 -15.63 -1.12 -30.20
CA GLU A 279 -15.57 -2.30 -29.36
C GLU A 279 -15.83 -1.98 -27.89
N HIS A 280 -16.59 -2.82 -27.21
CA HIS A 280 -16.88 -2.70 -25.79
C HIS A 280 -15.83 -3.41 -24.91
N GLN A 281 -15.05 -4.31 -25.49
CA GLN A 281 -14.03 -5.07 -24.79
C GLN A 281 -12.62 -4.60 -25.20
N ALA A 282 -11.73 -4.51 -24.21
CA ALA A 282 -10.33 -4.23 -24.45
C ALA A 282 -9.60 -5.48 -24.93
N ILE A 283 -8.65 -5.29 -25.84
CA ILE A 283 -7.67 -6.34 -26.21
C ILE A 283 -6.49 -6.24 -25.25
N TRP A 284 -5.99 -7.38 -24.83
CA TRP A 284 -4.85 -7.51 -23.96
C TRP A 284 -3.69 -8.16 -24.67
N GLU A 285 -2.56 -7.47 -24.66
CA GLU A 285 -1.28 -7.93 -25.17
C GLU A 285 -0.27 -8.01 -24.03
N THR A 286 0.88 -8.64 -24.27
CA THR A 286 2.02 -8.62 -23.35
C THR A 286 3.28 -8.35 -24.15
N VAL A 287 4.08 -7.38 -23.69
CA VAL A 287 5.37 -7.06 -24.29
C VAL A 287 6.52 -7.38 -23.35
N THR A 288 7.65 -7.84 -23.92
CA THR A 288 8.89 -8.06 -23.16
C THR A 288 9.79 -6.85 -23.33
N LEU A 289 9.89 -6.02 -22.29
CA LEU A 289 10.80 -4.89 -22.26
C LEU A 289 12.14 -5.32 -21.67
N SER A 290 13.20 -5.33 -22.49
CA SER A 290 14.56 -5.75 -22.14
C SER A 290 15.62 -4.71 -22.46
N GLU A 291 15.21 -3.56 -23.00
CA GLU A 291 16.08 -2.46 -23.38
C GLU A 291 15.67 -1.16 -22.69
N LYS A 292 16.55 -0.15 -22.71
CA LYS A 292 16.26 1.17 -22.15
C LYS A 292 15.12 1.87 -22.88
N ASN A 293 15.07 1.74 -24.22
CA ASN A 293 14.01 2.21 -25.09
C ASN A 293 13.70 1.10 -26.09
N GLN A 294 12.45 0.74 -26.22
CA GLN A 294 12.05 -0.34 -27.11
C GLN A 294 10.69 -0.04 -27.74
N ASP A 295 10.58 -0.31 -29.05
CA ASP A 295 9.35 -0.13 -29.80
C ASP A 295 8.65 -1.48 -29.98
N PHE A 296 7.31 -1.45 -29.97
CA PHE A 296 6.45 -2.61 -30.17
C PHE A 296 5.37 -2.25 -31.20
N SER A 297 4.99 -3.22 -32.02
CA SER A 297 3.97 -3.03 -33.06
C SER A 297 2.91 -4.13 -32.98
N PHE A 298 1.66 -3.74 -33.19
CA PHE A 298 0.49 -4.61 -33.17
C PHE A 298 -0.41 -4.27 -34.35
N SER A 299 -1.15 -5.25 -34.89
CA SER A 299 -2.11 -5.03 -35.97
C SER A 299 -3.52 -5.39 -35.52
N TYR A 300 -4.49 -4.51 -35.80
CA TYR A 300 -5.88 -4.67 -35.39
C TYR A 300 -6.85 -4.44 -36.56
N PRO A 301 -8.01 -5.12 -36.57
CA PRO A 301 -9.02 -4.94 -37.62
C PRO A 301 -9.76 -3.59 -37.52
N ALA A 302 -9.81 -2.99 -36.31
CA ALA A 302 -10.44 -1.69 -36.02
C ALA A 302 -9.42 -0.70 -35.46
N LYS A 303 -9.68 0.60 -35.63
CA LYS A 303 -8.76 1.67 -35.21
C LYS A 303 -8.59 1.69 -33.69
N PRO A 304 -7.35 1.61 -33.15
CA PRO A 304 -7.07 1.84 -31.74
C PRO A 304 -7.39 3.29 -31.34
N LYS A 305 -8.10 3.46 -30.21
CA LYS A 305 -8.42 4.78 -29.64
C LYS A 305 -7.69 5.10 -28.33
N ALA A 306 -7.14 4.08 -27.69
CA ALA A 306 -6.30 4.26 -26.49
C ALA A 306 -5.44 3.04 -26.25
N VAL A 307 -4.26 3.27 -25.71
CA VAL A 307 -3.34 2.23 -25.21
C VAL A 307 -2.89 2.57 -23.78
N GLU A 308 -2.80 1.56 -22.94
CA GLU A 308 -2.43 1.69 -21.52
C GLU A 308 -1.48 0.57 -21.13
N LEU A 309 -0.35 0.90 -20.49
CA LEU A 309 0.61 -0.06 -19.95
C LEU A 309 0.30 -0.35 -18.50
N ASP A 310 0.32 -1.64 -18.12
CA ASP A 310 0.15 -2.12 -16.74
C ASP A 310 -1.05 -1.52 -15.98
N PRO A 311 -2.26 -1.50 -16.60
CA PRO A 311 -3.43 -0.84 -16.00
C PRO A 311 -3.95 -1.54 -14.74
N GLN A 312 -3.54 -2.77 -14.50
CA GLN A 312 -3.93 -3.56 -13.32
C GLN A 312 -2.83 -3.58 -12.24
N TYR A 313 -1.74 -2.82 -12.43
CA TYR A 313 -0.61 -2.81 -11.50
C TYR A 313 -0.06 -4.22 -11.23
N ASP A 314 0.12 -5.00 -12.30
CA ASP A 314 0.64 -6.37 -12.21
C ASP A 314 2.16 -6.42 -12.03
N ILE A 315 2.87 -5.31 -12.31
CA ILE A 315 4.33 -5.23 -12.23
C ILE A 315 4.75 -4.42 -11.00
N PHE A 316 5.75 -4.94 -10.27
CA PHE A 316 6.44 -4.11 -9.29
C PHE A 316 7.25 -3.04 -10.02
N ARG A 317 6.89 -1.77 -9.82
CA ARG A 317 7.54 -0.59 -10.42
C ARG A 317 7.35 0.65 -9.57
N LEU A 318 8.19 1.64 -9.77
CA LEU A 318 7.99 2.95 -9.17
C LEU A 318 6.88 3.68 -9.92
N LEU A 319 5.81 4.03 -9.20
CA LEU A 319 4.73 4.83 -9.78
C LEU A 319 5.23 6.23 -10.13
N ALA A 320 4.94 6.68 -11.34
CA ALA A 320 5.23 8.04 -11.74
C ALA A 320 4.45 9.06 -10.88
N PRO A 321 4.94 10.30 -10.73
CA PRO A 321 4.24 11.32 -9.96
C PRO A 321 2.77 11.50 -10.37
N GLY A 322 2.46 11.44 -11.68
CA GLY A 322 1.09 11.56 -12.21
C GLY A 322 0.17 10.38 -11.89
N GLU A 323 0.70 9.21 -11.58
CA GLU A 323 -0.07 8.03 -11.18
C GLU A 323 -0.43 8.00 -9.70
N ARG A 324 0.20 8.86 -8.89
CA ARG A 324 0.01 8.91 -7.45
C ARG A 324 -0.93 10.03 -7.06
N PRO A 325 -2.08 9.76 -6.43
CA PRO A 325 -2.93 10.83 -5.92
C PRO A 325 -2.19 11.62 -4.82
N SER A 326 -2.60 12.85 -4.58
CA SER A 326 -2.12 13.60 -3.43
C SER A 326 -2.64 12.96 -2.14
N THR A 327 -1.74 12.44 -1.30
CA THR A 327 -2.08 11.72 -0.07
C THR A 327 -1.19 12.15 1.09
N LEU A 328 -1.68 12.02 2.32
CA LEU A 328 -0.89 12.25 3.53
C LEU A 328 0.37 11.36 3.57
N GLY A 329 0.29 10.15 3.00
CA GLY A 329 1.44 9.24 2.90
C GLY A 329 2.61 9.83 2.12
N ARG A 330 2.33 10.63 1.09
CA ARG A 330 3.38 11.33 0.33
C ARG A 330 4.08 12.42 1.15
N LEU A 331 3.33 13.13 2.00
CA LEU A 331 3.93 14.11 2.92
C LEU A 331 4.78 13.41 3.97
N PHE A 332 4.22 12.45 4.69
CA PHE A 332 4.95 11.70 5.72
C PHE A 332 6.16 10.94 5.19
N GLY A 333 6.11 10.50 3.92
CA GLY A 333 7.19 9.79 3.25
C GLY A 333 8.27 10.69 2.64
N ALA A 334 8.04 12.01 2.54
CA ALA A 334 8.99 12.92 1.92
C ALA A 334 10.33 13.00 2.67
N SER A 335 11.44 13.07 1.90
CA SER A 335 12.79 13.15 2.46
C SER A 335 13.08 14.49 3.14
N LYS A 336 12.38 15.57 2.72
CA LYS A 336 12.44 16.90 3.33
C LYS A 336 11.02 17.37 3.60
N GLN A 337 10.74 17.79 4.80
CA GLN A 337 9.44 18.29 5.22
C GLN A 337 9.58 19.62 5.95
N LEU A 338 8.66 20.54 5.70
CA LEU A 338 8.59 21.83 6.36
C LEU A 338 7.18 22.05 6.92
N LEU A 339 7.07 22.26 8.23
CA LEU A 339 5.83 22.67 8.87
C LEU A 339 5.88 24.14 9.19
N VAL A 340 4.95 24.89 8.62
CA VAL A 340 4.83 26.33 8.78
C VAL A 340 3.63 26.64 9.64
N TYR A 341 3.85 27.19 10.84
CA TYR A 341 2.79 27.53 11.79
C TYR A 341 2.62 29.03 11.95
N PRO A 342 1.40 29.53 12.29
CA PRO A 342 1.11 30.94 12.35
C PRO A 342 1.73 31.62 13.57
N ALA A 343 2.53 32.66 13.36
CA ALA A 343 3.10 33.49 14.43
C ALA A 343 2.02 34.28 15.19
N ALA A 344 0.90 34.62 14.52
CA ALA A 344 -0.21 35.36 15.08
C ALA A 344 -1.20 34.50 15.91
N ALA A 345 -1.01 33.17 15.97
CA ALA A 345 -1.88 32.29 16.74
C ALA A 345 -1.65 32.47 18.26
N PRO A 346 -2.67 32.18 19.10
CA PRO A 346 -2.52 32.14 20.57
C PRO A 346 -1.36 31.23 21.02
N ALA A 347 -0.67 31.60 22.10
CA ALA A 347 0.52 30.87 22.56
C ALA A 347 0.27 29.35 22.76
N GLN A 348 -0.88 28.96 23.27
CA GLN A 348 -1.26 27.56 23.47
C GLN A 348 -1.38 26.80 22.13
N GLN A 349 -1.92 27.42 21.07
CA GLN A 349 -1.97 26.84 19.75
C GLN A 349 -0.57 26.69 19.14
N GLN A 350 0.27 27.72 19.28
CA GLN A 350 1.66 27.65 18.81
C GLN A 350 2.40 26.49 19.49
N GLN A 351 2.25 26.33 20.80
CA GLN A 351 2.83 25.21 21.54
C GLN A 351 2.31 23.86 21.07
N ALA A 352 1.00 23.72 20.80
CA ALA A 352 0.41 22.48 20.28
C ALA A 352 0.96 22.11 18.88
N TRP A 353 1.15 23.09 17.98
CA TRP A 353 1.80 22.86 16.69
C TRP A 353 3.26 22.44 16.82
N GLN A 354 4.01 23.00 17.76
CA GLN A 354 5.38 22.59 18.06
C GLN A 354 5.44 21.15 18.55
N GLN A 355 4.58 20.75 19.47
CA GLN A 355 4.48 19.39 19.99
C GLN A 355 4.09 18.37 18.91
N LEU A 356 3.16 18.75 18.01
CA LEU A 356 2.82 17.93 16.84
C LEU A 356 4.04 17.72 15.94
N ALA A 357 4.77 18.79 15.62
CA ALA A 357 5.97 18.72 14.80
C ALA A 357 7.05 17.83 15.43
N GLU A 358 7.29 17.96 16.74
CA GLU A 358 8.22 17.10 17.48
C GLU A 358 7.82 15.62 17.45
N ALA A 359 6.52 15.33 17.61
CA ALA A 359 6.01 13.96 17.53
C ALA A 359 6.24 13.35 16.15
N TRP A 360 5.98 14.10 15.07
CA TRP A 360 6.21 13.64 13.71
C TRP A 360 7.69 13.55 13.34
N THR A 361 8.53 14.46 13.86
CA THR A 361 9.99 14.35 13.69
C THR A 361 10.53 13.07 14.30
N ARG A 362 10.05 12.67 15.48
CA ARG A 362 10.44 11.39 16.09
C ARG A 362 9.99 10.17 15.29
N GLN A 363 8.83 10.27 14.66
CA GLN A 363 8.24 9.11 13.93
C GLN A 363 8.72 8.99 12.49
N PHE A 364 8.90 10.10 11.78
CA PHE A 364 9.17 10.12 10.32
C PHE A 364 10.54 10.73 9.96
N GLY A 365 11.19 11.43 10.89
CA GLY A 365 12.43 12.17 10.63
C GLY A 365 12.22 13.41 9.74
N ASN A 366 13.28 14.17 9.51
CA ASN A 366 13.41 15.23 8.48
C ASN A 366 12.29 16.28 8.39
N LEU A 367 11.64 16.62 9.50
CA LEU A 367 10.67 17.70 9.59
C LEU A 367 11.30 18.95 10.22
N THR A 368 11.35 20.03 9.47
CA THR A 368 11.76 21.36 9.95
C THR A 368 10.53 22.16 10.34
N LEU A 369 10.60 22.87 11.45
CA LEU A 369 9.51 23.72 11.96
C LEU A 369 9.89 25.19 11.82
N VAL A 370 8.99 26.02 11.26
CA VAL A 370 9.23 27.47 11.10
C VAL A 370 7.94 28.27 11.31
N LYS A 371 8.07 29.49 11.83
CA LYS A 371 6.96 30.47 11.87
C LYS A 371 6.69 30.99 10.47
N ASP A 372 5.43 31.27 10.16
CA ASP A 372 5.03 31.86 8.87
C ASP A 372 5.68 33.24 8.59
N THR A 373 6.12 33.97 9.63
CA THR A 373 6.89 35.22 9.53
C THR A 373 8.35 35.00 9.16
N GLY A 374 8.88 33.81 9.36
CA GLY A 374 10.28 33.45 9.08
C GLY A 374 10.51 32.91 7.65
N ILE A 375 9.48 32.89 6.80
CA ILE A 375 9.58 32.39 5.43
C ILE A 375 8.77 33.27 4.45
N GLU A 376 9.41 33.70 3.38
CA GLU A 376 8.75 34.49 2.34
C GLU A 376 8.25 33.63 1.18
N LYS A 377 9.04 32.63 0.80
CA LYS A 377 8.72 31.74 -0.34
C LYS A 377 8.85 30.28 0.09
N LEU A 378 7.86 29.47 -0.23
CA LEU A 378 7.90 28.01 0.01
C LEU A 378 8.95 27.36 -0.89
N PRO A 379 9.82 26.48 -0.36
CA PRO A 379 10.82 25.78 -1.14
C PRO A 379 10.17 24.81 -2.14
N ALA A 380 10.76 24.69 -3.33
CA ALA A 380 10.20 23.91 -4.43
C ALA A 380 10.52 22.41 -4.34
N ASP A 381 11.43 21.99 -3.46
CA ASP A 381 11.92 20.60 -3.31
C ASP A 381 11.54 19.95 -1.97
N THR A 382 10.55 20.51 -1.29
CA THR A 382 10.19 20.15 0.10
C THR A 382 8.68 19.93 0.22
N ALA A 383 8.26 18.90 0.92
CA ALA A 383 6.87 18.69 1.28
C ALA A 383 6.44 19.69 2.37
N ILE A 384 5.30 20.35 2.20
CA ILE A 384 4.90 21.49 3.01
C ILE A 384 3.63 21.18 3.80
N TRP A 385 3.68 21.45 5.09
CA TRP A 385 2.52 21.50 5.99
C TRP A 385 2.24 22.94 6.36
N LEU A 386 1.18 23.56 5.82
CA LEU A 386 0.66 24.82 6.29
C LEU A 386 -0.35 24.54 7.40
N VAL A 387 -0.12 25.05 8.60
CA VAL A 387 -1.01 24.76 9.72
C VAL A 387 -1.61 26.00 10.34
N GLY A 388 -2.85 25.89 10.83
CA GLY A 388 -3.59 26.96 11.50
C GLY A 388 -4.29 27.93 10.52
N TRP A 389 -5.53 28.28 10.84
CA TRP A 389 -6.36 29.19 10.05
C TRP A 389 -5.78 30.60 9.91
N ASN A 390 -4.98 31.04 10.88
CA ASN A 390 -4.33 32.36 10.90
C ASN A 390 -2.98 32.39 10.19
N ASN A 391 -2.62 31.35 9.42
CA ASN A 391 -1.35 31.29 8.72
C ASN A 391 -1.34 32.32 7.59
N ARG A 392 -0.39 33.26 7.62
CA ARG A 392 -0.33 34.35 6.63
C ARG A 392 -0.09 33.87 5.21
N LEU A 393 0.53 32.69 5.04
CA LEU A 393 0.82 32.12 3.71
C LEU A 393 -0.41 31.55 3.01
N LEU A 394 -1.52 31.40 3.71
CA LEU A 394 -2.78 30.95 3.11
C LEU A 394 -3.45 32.03 2.28
N LYS A 395 -3.25 33.33 2.60
CA LYS A 395 -4.00 34.45 2.04
C LYS A 395 -4.10 34.39 0.50
N ASP A 396 -3.00 34.01 -0.17
CA ASP A 396 -2.91 33.96 -1.61
C ASP A 396 -2.87 32.51 -2.17
N ARG A 397 -3.16 31.49 -1.33
CA ARG A 397 -3.00 30.07 -1.66
C ARG A 397 -4.25 29.22 -1.48
N HIS A 398 -5.39 29.82 -1.18
CA HIS A 398 -6.65 29.08 -1.03
C HIS A 398 -6.99 28.26 -2.29
N MET A 399 -6.72 28.82 -3.47
CA MET A 399 -6.98 28.15 -4.74
C MET A 399 -6.17 26.88 -4.96
N LEU A 400 -4.98 26.73 -4.31
CA LEU A 400 -4.16 25.53 -4.42
C LEU A 400 -4.87 24.30 -3.80
N PHE A 401 -5.79 24.53 -2.85
CA PHE A 401 -6.54 23.48 -2.19
C PHE A 401 -7.94 23.30 -2.77
N SER A 402 -8.23 23.86 -3.93
CA SER A 402 -9.56 23.84 -4.55
C SER A 402 -9.59 22.90 -5.75
N SER A 403 -10.67 22.12 -5.83
CA SER A 403 -11.06 21.26 -6.94
C SER A 403 -12.59 21.10 -6.91
N ASP A 404 -13.15 20.32 -7.84
CA ASP A 404 -14.60 20.01 -7.83
C ASP A 404 -15.07 19.35 -6.52
N ALA A 405 -14.17 18.66 -5.83
CA ALA A 405 -14.47 17.87 -4.63
C ALA A 405 -14.13 18.57 -3.31
N GLN A 406 -13.35 19.65 -3.34
CA GLN A 406 -12.93 20.38 -2.14
C GLN A 406 -12.69 21.87 -2.46
N GLN A 407 -12.93 22.74 -1.49
CA GLN A 407 -12.60 24.17 -1.57
C GLN A 407 -12.11 24.64 -0.21
N LEU A 408 -11.06 25.46 -0.22
CA LEU A 408 -10.59 26.21 0.96
C LEU A 408 -10.96 27.69 0.79
N ARG A 409 -11.56 28.28 1.82
CA ARG A 409 -11.92 29.70 1.93
C ARG A 409 -11.35 30.26 3.21
N ILE A 410 -11.57 31.56 3.45
CA ILE A 410 -11.23 32.19 4.71
C ILE A 410 -12.08 31.56 5.81
N GLU A 411 -11.44 30.93 6.80
CA GLU A 411 -12.07 30.29 7.97
C GLU A 411 -13.13 29.21 7.67
N THR A 412 -13.24 28.75 6.42
CA THR A 412 -14.16 27.68 6.03
C THR A 412 -13.53 26.77 4.98
N ALA A 413 -13.98 25.52 4.96
CA ALA A 413 -13.70 24.58 3.87
C ALA A 413 -14.99 23.92 3.39
N VAL A 414 -15.03 23.51 2.13
CA VAL A 414 -16.11 22.71 1.59
C VAL A 414 -15.54 21.35 1.20
N LEU A 415 -16.12 20.28 1.74
CA LEU A 415 -15.80 18.89 1.42
C LEU A 415 -17.11 18.13 1.20
N ASN A 416 -17.22 17.37 0.12
CA ASN A 416 -18.43 16.61 -0.23
C ASN A 416 -19.72 17.46 -0.11
N GLN A 417 -19.66 18.70 -0.60
CA GLN A 417 -20.74 19.69 -0.55
C GLN A 417 -21.14 20.17 0.86
N GLN A 418 -20.39 19.76 1.90
CA GLN A 418 -20.59 20.24 3.26
C GLN A 418 -19.64 21.39 3.57
N THR A 419 -20.18 22.48 4.09
CA THR A 419 -19.39 23.60 4.58
C THR A 419 -18.95 23.33 6.02
N LEU A 420 -17.65 23.43 6.27
CA LEU A 420 -16.96 23.16 7.52
C LEU A 420 -16.36 24.48 8.02
N ALA A 421 -16.70 24.90 9.23
CA ALA A 421 -16.28 26.18 9.81
C ALA A 421 -15.12 26.01 10.79
N ALA A 422 -14.20 26.98 10.76
CA ALA A 422 -13.12 27.07 11.74
C ALA A 422 -13.67 27.19 13.17
N GLY A 423 -13.22 26.34 14.10
CA GLY A 423 -13.68 26.29 15.47
C GLY A 423 -14.78 25.28 15.76
N GLU A 424 -15.51 24.82 14.74
CA GLU A 424 -16.45 23.70 14.83
C GLU A 424 -15.84 22.41 14.31
N GLN A 425 -15.09 22.50 13.21
CA GLN A 425 -14.42 21.36 12.59
C GLN A 425 -12.93 21.67 12.34
N ALA A 426 -12.11 20.64 12.51
CA ALA A 426 -10.75 20.62 12.00
C ALA A 426 -10.72 19.97 10.62
N VAL A 427 -9.96 20.56 9.70
CA VAL A 427 -9.84 20.08 8.32
C VAL A 427 -8.41 19.79 7.95
N VAL A 428 -8.21 18.80 7.08
CA VAL A 428 -6.92 18.52 6.43
C VAL A 428 -7.17 18.43 4.95
N LEU A 429 -6.53 19.30 4.19
CA LEU A 429 -6.69 19.40 2.74
C LEU A 429 -5.32 19.32 2.07
N LEU A 430 -5.19 18.47 1.08
CA LEU A 430 -4.00 18.45 0.24
C LEU A 430 -4.28 19.19 -1.07
N ASP A 431 -3.22 19.78 -1.64
CA ASP A 431 -3.25 20.31 -2.99
C ASP A 431 -3.48 19.14 -3.97
N PRO A 432 -4.64 19.09 -4.67
CA PRO A 432 -4.95 17.99 -5.58
C PRO A 432 -4.07 17.99 -6.84
N ASN A 433 -3.47 19.13 -7.20
CA ASN A 433 -2.73 19.33 -8.44
C ASN A 433 -1.21 19.21 -8.27
N ASN A 434 -0.71 19.19 -7.02
CA ASN A 434 0.73 19.16 -6.76
C ASN A 434 1.30 17.75 -6.73
N ASN A 435 1.67 17.25 -7.90
CA ASN A 435 2.22 15.89 -8.04
C ASN A 435 3.72 15.76 -7.72
N ARG A 436 4.48 16.87 -7.65
CA ARG A 436 5.93 16.82 -7.35
C ARG A 436 6.20 16.97 -5.85
N ASN A 437 5.75 18.06 -5.27
CA ASN A 437 6.00 18.39 -3.88
C ASN A 437 4.66 18.50 -3.14
N PRO A 438 4.30 17.52 -2.31
CA PRO A 438 2.99 17.53 -1.68
C PRO A 438 2.87 18.73 -0.73
N LEU A 439 1.74 19.41 -0.81
CA LEU A 439 1.35 20.54 0.01
C LEU A 439 0.06 20.18 0.75
N ALA A 440 0.05 20.35 2.07
CA ALA A 440 -1.14 20.17 2.89
C ALA A 440 -1.45 21.41 3.73
N PHE A 441 -2.73 21.63 3.96
CA PHE A 441 -3.26 22.55 4.96
C PHE A 441 -3.91 21.76 6.09
N ILE A 442 -3.64 22.16 7.35
CA ILE A 442 -4.32 21.66 8.55
C ILE A 442 -4.95 22.86 9.26
N GLY A 443 -6.27 22.96 9.20
CA GLY A 443 -7.05 23.96 9.90
C GLY A 443 -7.62 23.39 11.19
N ALA A 444 -7.11 23.81 12.36
CA ALA A 444 -7.63 23.49 13.67
C ALA A 444 -7.44 24.70 14.61
N ARG A 445 -8.34 24.89 15.57
CA ARG A 445 -8.27 25.97 16.55
C ARG A 445 -7.99 25.47 17.97
N SER A 446 -8.53 24.31 18.35
CA SER A 446 -8.34 23.77 19.69
C SER A 446 -6.95 23.12 19.83
N PRO A 447 -6.15 23.48 20.85
CA PRO A 447 -4.90 22.79 21.19
C PRO A 447 -5.09 21.28 21.41
N GLU A 448 -6.21 20.87 21.97
CA GLU A 448 -6.59 19.49 22.22
C GLU A 448 -6.75 18.75 20.89
N THR A 449 -7.46 19.36 19.91
CA THR A 449 -7.61 18.80 18.57
C THR A 449 -6.26 18.63 17.88
N ILE A 450 -5.38 19.65 17.93
CA ILE A 450 -4.03 19.60 17.35
C ILE A 450 -3.25 18.41 17.93
N SER A 451 -3.28 18.21 19.24
CA SER A 451 -2.63 17.11 19.94
C SER A 451 -3.20 15.75 19.55
N LEU A 452 -4.52 15.64 19.33
CA LEU A 452 -5.17 14.42 18.86
C LEU A 452 -4.83 14.13 17.39
N LEU A 453 -4.78 15.16 16.53
CA LEU A 453 -4.40 15.01 15.13
C LEU A 453 -2.95 14.53 14.95
N ALA A 454 -2.04 14.92 15.84
CA ALA A 454 -0.66 14.44 15.87
C ALA A 454 -0.58 12.89 15.86
N ARG A 455 -1.46 12.23 16.62
CA ARG A 455 -1.54 10.77 16.72
C ARG A 455 -2.40 10.13 15.63
N LYS A 456 -3.48 10.82 15.20
CA LYS A 456 -4.46 10.24 14.27
C LYS A 456 -4.02 10.32 12.80
N LEU A 457 -3.47 11.45 12.34
CA LEU A 457 -3.14 11.65 10.93
C LEU A 457 -2.17 10.61 10.35
N PRO A 458 -1.18 10.08 11.10
CA PRO A 458 -0.36 8.98 10.62
C PRO A 458 -1.11 7.70 10.22
N HIS A 459 -2.36 7.51 10.67
CA HIS A 459 -3.21 6.38 10.27
C HIS A 459 -4.05 6.64 9.01
N TYR A 460 -4.11 7.90 8.53
CA TYR A 460 -4.90 8.32 7.37
C TYR A 460 -4.07 8.50 6.09
N LYS A 461 -2.96 7.78 5.95
CA LYS A 461 -1.95 7.94 4.88
C LYS A 461 -2.51 7.90 3.47
N SER A 462 -3.56 7.14 3.21
CA SER A 462 -4.17 7.01 1.88
C SER A 462 -5.14 8.12 1.51
N TYR A 463 -5.44 9.03 2.42
CA TYR A 463 -6.42 10.09 2.20
C TYR A 463 -5.76 11.41 1.84
N GLY A 464 -6.47 12.23 1.05
CA GLY A 464 -6.04 13.56 0.64
C GLY A 464 -6.90 14.69 1.20
N ALA A 465 -8.13 14.38 1.68
CA ALA A 465 -8.97 15.34 2.38
C ALA A 465 -9.68 14.68 3.56
N LEU A 466 -9.69 15.35 4.71
CA LEU A 466 -10.25 14.86 5.97
C LEU A 466 -10.95 15.99 6.71
N ALA A 467 -12.01 15.63 7.45
CA ALA A 467 -12.62 16.51 8.45
C ALA A 467 -12.82 15.77 9.77
N PHE A 468 -12.68 16.52 10.86
CA PHE A 468 -12.84 16.02 12.22
C PHE A 468 -13.64 17.04 13.05
N THR A 469 -14.36 16.57 14.08
CA THR A 469 -14.91 17.45 15.09
C THR A 469 -13.80 18.15 15.88
N GLU A 470 -13.96 19.44 16.22
CA GLU A 470 -13.06 20.05 17.20
C GLU A 470 -13.21 19.38 18.57
N ASN A 471 -12.21 19.50 19.41
CA ASN A 471 -12.05 18.96 20.77
C ASN A 471 -11.92 17.43 20.89
N THR A 472 -12.64 16.63 20.11
CA THR A 472 -12.56 15.16 20.16
C THR A 472 -11.79 14.56 18.98
N ALA A 473 -11.55 15.33 17.92
CA ALA A 473 -10.98 14.90 16.67
C ALA A 473 -11.65 13.59 16.13
N SER A 474 -12.97 13.45 16.31
CA SER A 474 -13.73 12.36 15.70
C SER A 474 -13.82 12.59 14.20
N ASN A 475 -13.49 11.56 13.40
CA ASN A 475 -13.50 11.71 11.94
C ASN A 475 -14.93 11.83 11.42
N ILE A 476 -15.20 12.87 10.62
CA ILE A 476 -16.50 13.15 10.00
C ILE A 476 -16.45 12.81 8.51
N ILE A 477 -15.38 13.26 7.82
CA ILE A 477 -15.19 13.06 6.38
C ILE A 477 -13.80 12.51 6.13
N LYS A 478 -13.71 11.54 5.23
CA LYS A 478 -12.46 11.03 4.67
C LYS A 478 -12.64 10.82 3.17
N GLN A 479 -11.73 11.40 2.38
CA GLN A 479 -11.82 11.40 0.94
C GLN A 479 -10.47 11.06 0.31
N HIS A 480 -10.51 10.19 -0.71
CA HIS A 480 -9.38 9.97 -1.60
C HIS A 480 -9.42 11.00 -2.73
N LEU A 481 -8.29 11.62 -3.01
CA LEU A 481 -8.14 12.43 -4.21
C LEU A 481 -7.89 11.52 -5.43
N GLN A 482 -8.32 11.96 -6.58
CA GLN A 482 -8.17 11.19 -7.82
C GLN A 482 -6.79 11.40 -8.44
N VAL A 483 -6.36 10.43 -9.23
CA VAL A 483 -5.22 10.56 -10.14
C VAL A 483 -5.63 11.47 -11.30
N ILE A 484 -4.80 12.48 -11.63
CA ILE A 484 -5.13 13.48 -12.64
C ILE A 484 -4.72 13.01 -14.03
N SER A 485 -3.55 12.37 -14.15
CA SER A 485 -3.02 11.87 -15.42
C SER A 485 -2.03 10.74 -15.19
N SER A 486 -2.04 9.74 -16.06
CA SER A 486 -1.06 8.65 -16.02
C SER A 486 -0.16 8.72 -17.26
N PRO A 487 1.17 8.72 -17.10
CA PRO A 487 2.10 8.59 -18.24
C PRO A 487 2.13 7.18 -18.82
N MET A 488 1.30 6.29 -18.31
CA MET A 488 1.14 4.91 -18.77
C MET A 488 -0.01 4.75 -19.76
N GLN A 489 -0.69 5.85 -20.10
CA GLN A 489 -1.83 5.85 -21.01
C GLN A 489 -1.70 6.94 -22.05
N ILE A 490 -1.96 6.61 -23.32
CA ILE A 490 -2.09 7.54 -24.43
C ILE A 490 -3.45 7.33 -25.08
N LYS A 491 -4.20 8.43 -25.26
CA LYS A 491 -5.39 8.46 -26.12
C LYS A 491 -4.93 8.73 -27.56
N LEU A 492 -5.50 8.00 -28.49
CA LEU A 492 -5.17 8.06 -29.93
C LEU A 492 -6.32 8.75 -30.65
N ASP A 493 -6.01 9.76 -31.44
CA ASP A 493 -6.99 10.54 -32.23
C ASP A 493 -7.37 9.86 -33.54
#